data_81a6d3338648d7a5b01aa2cb66b02098
#
_entry.id   81a6d3338648d7a5b01aa2cb66b02098
#
_cell.length_a   1.000
_cell.length_b   1.000
_cell.length_c   1.000
_cell.angle_alpha   90.00
_cell.angle_beta   90.00
_cell.angle_gamma   90.00
#
_symmetry.space_group_name_H-M   'P 1'
#
loop_
_entity.id
_entity.type
_entity.pdbx_description
1 polymer ?
#
loop_
_entity_poly.entity_id
_entity_poly.type
_entity_poly.pdbx_seq_one_letter_code
_entity_poly.pdbx_strand_id
1 'polypeptide(L)'
;MDSATYQDSMEDDITKSSDVYVKYVKTAIDLILSIAFILFLLPVLIMVAILIKLESEGPVVFKQHRIGKGGRPFVIYKFRSMYTHVAREGRSPENDYDPRVTKVGRFIRKTSLDELPQLFNILKGDMSFIGPRPEQKSIVEQYYTDTENGRFSVKPGITGLWQISEDRKKPIHENLHHDLYYIKRASFWLDIKIIFGTLRVMIKSNTH
;
A
#
# COMPACT_ATOMS: atom_id res chain seq x y z
N MET A 1 33.90 23.48 -13.50
CA MET A 1 32.51 23.05 -13.46
C MET A 1 32.05 23.31 -12.04
N ASP A 2 31.10 24.22 -11.87
CA ASP A 2 30.68 24.70 -10.53
C ASP A 2 29.98 23.59 -9.78
N SER A 3 30.18 23.50 -8.47
CA SER A 3 29.59 22.46 -7.61
C SER A 3 28.05 22.44 -7.69
N ALA A 4 27.43 23.60 -7.91
CA ALA A 4 26.00 23.74 -8.13
C ALA A 4 25.54 23.08 -9.45
N THR A 5 26.30 23.27 -10.54
CA THR A 5 25.99 22.67 -11.86
C THR A 5 26.16 21.15 -11.85
N TYR A 6 27.09 20.63 -11.01
CA TYR A 6 27.29 19.20 -10.86
C TYR A 6 26.16 18.56 -10.00
N GLN A 7 25.68 19.26 -8.96
CA GLN A 7 24.55 18.81 -8.16
C GLN A 7 23.22 18.81 -8.95
N ASP A 8 22.95 19.86 -9.73
CA ASP A 8 21.78 19.95 -10.60
C ASP A 8 21.80 18.84 -11.67
N SER A 9 22.95 18.57 -12.30
CA SER A 9 23.06 17.48 -13.29
C SER A 9 22.89 16.09 -12.67
N MET A 10 23.36 15.87 -11.44
CA MET A 10 23.12 14.61 -10.73
C MET A 10 21.66 14.44 -10.27
N GLU A 11 21.00 15.50 -9.85
CA GLU A 11 19.56 15.45 -9.51
C GLU A 11 18.70 15.19 -10.76
N ASP A 12 19.02 15.78 -11.89
CA ASP A 12 18.34 15.54 -13.18
C ASP A 12 18.54 14.10 -13.67
N ASP A 13 19.75 13.54 -13.56
CA ASP A 13 20.01 12.14 -13.93
C ASP A 13 19.33 11.14 -13.01
N ILE A 14 19.23 11.43 -11.71
CA ILE A 14 18.52 10.59 -10.73
C ILE A 14 17.01 10.61 -11.01
N THR A 15 16.43 11.78 -11.27
CA THR A 15 15.00 11.92 -11.59
C THR A 15 14.65 11.21 -12.89
N LYS A 16 15.47 11.35 -13.93
CA LYS A 16 15.26 10.69 -15.22
C LYS A 16 15.41 9.17 -15.15
N SER A 17 16.37 8.67 -14.39
CA SER A 17 16.56 7.23 -14.14
C SER A 17 15.39 6.65 -13.34
N SER A 18 14.88 7.38 -12.33
CA SER A 18 13.73 6.95 -11.54
C SER A 18 12.46 6.88 -12.38
N ASP A 19 12.27 7.79 -13.33
CA ASP A 19 11.10 7.81 -14.21
C ASP A 19 11.07 6.60 -15.14
N VAL A 20 12.21 6.23 -15.75
CA VAL A 20 12.30 5.04 -16.62
C VAL A 20 12.05 3.77 -15.80
N TYR A 21 12.66 3.67 -14.62
CA TYR A 21 12.44 2.53 -13.73
C TYR A 21 10.96 2.38 -13.36
N VAL A 22 10.34 3.44 -12.83
CA VAL A 22 8.95 3.42 -12.36
C VAL A 22 7.96 3.16 -13.49
N LYS A 23 8.20 3.72 -14.68
CA LYS A 23 7.27 3.64 -15.80
C LYS A 23 7.27 2.29 -16.49
N TYR A 24 8.45 1.67 -16.68
CA TYR A 24 8.60 0.46 -17.48
C TYR A 24 9.02 -0.75 -16.66
N VAL A 25 10.17 -0.70 -16.00
CA VAL A 25 10.76 -1.86 -15.34
C VAL A 25 9.91 -2.30 -14.15
N LYS A 26 9.59 -1.38 -13.28
CA LYS A 26 8.75 -1.65 -12.09
C LYS A 26 7.36 -2.12 -12.48
N THR A 27 6.75 -1.48 -13.49
CA THR A 27 5.42 -1.87 -13.97
C THR A 27 5.40 -3.30 -14.53
N ALA A 28 6.44 -3.70 -15.27
CA ALA A 28 6.56 -5.07 -15.77
C ALA A 28 6.76 -6.09 -14.62
N ILE A 29 7.64 -5.76 -13.66
CA ILE A 29 7.86 -6.59 -12.46
C ILE A 29 6.55 -6.72 -11.66
N ASP A 30 5.85 -5.64 -11.39
CA ASP A 30 4.56 -5.63 -10.68
C ASP A 30 3.55 -6.57 -11.37
N LEU A 31 3.42 -6.51 -12.68
CA LEU A 31 2.49 -7.35 -13.44
C LEU A 31 2.87 -8.83 -13.35
N ILE A 32 4.12 -9.18 -13.63
CA ILE A 32 4.60 -10.56 -13.61
C ILE A 32 4.46 -11.17 -12.23
N LEU A 33 4.92 -10.46 -11.20
CA LEU A 33 4.85 -10.94 -9.82
C LEU A 33 3.41 -11.03 -9.32
N SER A 34 2.51 -10.09 -9.68
CA SER A 34 1.11 -10.17 -9.26
C SER A 34 0.41 -11.39 -9.83
N ILE A 35 0.65 -11.75 -11.11
CA ILE A 35 0.13 -12.97 -11.71
C ILE A 35 0.69 -14.20 -10.98
N ALA A 36 2.00 -14.27 -10.79
CA ALA A 36 2.64 -15.39 -10.13
C ALA A 36 2.12 -15.58 -8.69
N PHE A 37 2.01 -14.48 -7.91
CA PHE A 37 1.48 -14.56 -6.55
C PHE A 37 0.00 -14.90 -6.49
N ILE A 38 -0.84 -14.41 -7.42
CA ILE A 38 -2.25 -14.79 -7.48
C ILE A 38 -2.37 -16.30 -7.71
N LEU A 39 -1.63 -16.86 -8.68
CA LEU A 39 -1.66 -18.29 -8.97
C LEU A 39 -1.14 -19.12 -7.80
N PHE A 40 0.00 -18.73 -7.21
CA PHE A 40 0.61 -19.44 -6.09
C PHE A 40 -0.25 -19.38 -4.82
N LEU A 41 -0.84 -18.22 -4.51
CA LEU A 41 -1.66 -18.01 -3.32
C LEU A 41 -3.15 -18.32 -3.52
N LEU A 42 -3.55 -18.80 -4.71
CA LEU A 42 -4.95 -19.11 -5.01
C LEU A 42 -5.62 -20.04 -3.97
N PRO A 43 -4.97 -21.14 -3.52
CA PRO A 43 -5.56 -21.97 -2.45
C PRO A 43 -5.78 -21.20 -1.14
N VAL A 44 -4.84 -20.32 -0.78
CA VAL A 44 -4.96 -19.48 0.43
C VAL A 44 -6.08 -18.46 0.28
N LEU A 45 -6.19 -17.81 -0.88
CA LEU A 45 -7.27 -16.87 -1.18
C LEU A 45 -8.64 -17.52 -1.07
N ILE A 46 -8.80 -18.73 -1.62
CA ILE A 46 -10.04 -19.50 -1.54
C ILE A 46 -10.34 -19.90 -0.09
N MET A 47 -9.36 -20.40 0.65
CA MET A 47 -9.52 -20.79 2.04
C MET A 47 -9.97 -19.62 2.90
N VAL A 48 -9.30 -18.47 2.79
CA VAL A 48 -9.68 -17.25 3.53
C VAL A 48 -11.09 -16.78 3.15
N ALA A 49 -11.44 -16.83 1.86
CA ALA A 49 -12.78 -16.47 1.38
C ALA A 49 -13.86 -17.34 2.01
N ILE A 50 -13.63 -18.66 2.10
CA ILE A 50 -14.57 -19.62 2.73
C ILE A 50 -14.70 -19.31 4.23
N LEU A 51 -13.58 -19.11 4.95
CA LEU A 51 -13.61 -18.81 6.39
C LEU A 51 -14.38 -17.54 6.70
N ILE A 52 -14.20 -16.46 5.92
CA ILE A 52 -14.95 -15.22 6.06
C ILE A 52 -16.46 -15.45 5.83
N LYS A 53 -16.81 -16.27 4.83
CA LYS A 53 -18.19 -16.53 4.48
C LYS A 53 -18.91 -17.39 5.52
N LEU A 54 -18.20 -18.31 6.14
CA LEU A 54 -18.73 -19.18 7.20
C LEU A 54 -18.92 -18.43 8.53
N GLU A 55 -18.05 -17.44 8.82
CA GLU A 55 -18.12 -16.71 10.09
C GLU A 55 -19.22 -15.63 10.12
N SER A 56 -19.46 -14.94 9.01
CA SER A 56 -20.39 -13.81 9.01
C SER A 56 -21.03 -13.59 7.63
N GLU A 57 -22.25 -13.09 7.64
CA GLU A 57 -23.00 -12.75 6.42
C GLU A 57 -22.40 -11.56 5.66
N GLY A 58 -22.59 -11.57 4.33
CA GLY A 58 -22.22 -10.47 3.45
C GLY A 58 -21.09 -10.81 2.47
N PRO A 59 -20.53 -9.81 1.76
CA PRO A 59 -19.51 -10.01 0.74
C PRO A 59 -18.16 -10.37 1.38
N VAL A 60 -17.40 -11.26 0.73
CA VAL A 60 -16.07 -11.67 1.16
C VAL A 60 -15.05 -10.54 0.99
N VAL A 61 -15.20 -9.78 -0.10
CA VAL A 61 -14.29 -8.68 -0.45
C VAL A 61 -14.87 -7.35 0.00
N PHE A 62 -14.12 -6.64 0.82
CA PHE A 62 -14.36 -5.24 1.17
C PHE A 62 -13.81 -4.33 0.07
N LYS A 63 -14.58 -3.31 -0.29
CA LYS A 63 -14.26 -2.33 -1.32
C LYS A 63 -14.33 -0.92 -0.74
N GLN A 64 -13.31 -0.10 -1.00
CA GLN A 64 -13.27 1.28 -0.53
C GLN A 64 -12.61 2.17 -1.59
N HIS A 65 -13.10 3.40 -1.75
CA HIS A 65 -12.46 4.38 -2.62
C HIS A 65 -11.20 4.95 -1.98
N ARG A 66 -10.15 5.02 -2.75
CA ARG A 66 -8.85 5.58 -2.39
C ARG A 66 -8.35 6.49 -3.50
N ILE A 67 -7.42 7.40 -3.19
CA ILE A 67 -6.75 8.23 -4.18
C ILE A 67 -5.48 7.53 -4.66
N GLY A 68 -5.35 7.42 -5.97
CA GLY A 68 -4.23 6.79 -6.66
C GLY A 68 -3.40 7.76 -7.48
N LYS A 69 -2.68 7.23 -8.47
CA LYS A 69 -1.81 8.02 -9.35
C LYS A 69 -2.56 9.13 -10.05
N GLY A 70 -1.96 10.33 -10.06
CA GLY A 70 -2.54 11.53 -10.66
C GLY A 70 -3.77 12.08 -9.93
N GLY A 71 -3.93 11.75 -8.62
CA GLY A 71 -5.10 12.18 -7.85
C GLY A 71 -6.40 11.47 -8.23
N ARG A 72 -6.35 10.44 -9.07
CA ARG A 72 -7.55 9.72 -9.55
C ARG A 72 -8.06 8.74 -8.51
N PRO A 73 -9.37 8.71 -8.22
CA PRO A 73 -9.93 7.72 -7.32
C PRO A 73 -9.90 6.32 -7.96
N PHE A 74 -9.62 5.31 -7.15
CA PHE A 74 -9.73 3.90 -7.52
C PHE A 74 -10.36 3.10 -6.38
N VAL A 75 -10.80 1.87 -6.64
CA VAL A 75 -11.38 0.97 -5.64
C VAL A 75 -10.33 0.00 -5.17
N ILE A 76 -9.91 0.13 -3.90
CA ILE A 76 -9.03 -0.85 -3.25
C ILE A 76 -9.82 -2.09 -2.83
N TYR A 77 -9.22 -3.27 -3.01
CA TYR A 77 -9.79 -4.55 -2.61
C TYR A 77 -9.06 -5.10 -1.39
N LYS A 78 -9.85 -5.53 -0.39
CA LYS A 78 -9.34 -6.25 0.78
C LYS A 78 -10.28 -7.39 1.13
N PHE A 79 -9.81 -8.39 1.85
CA PHE A 79 -10.74 -9.30 2.50
C PHE A 79 -11.48 -8.58 3.62
N ARG A 80 -12.76 -8.91 3.78
CA ARG A 80 -13.58 -8.38 4.86
C ARG A 80 -13.08 -8.93 6.19
N SER A 81 -12.67 -8.04 7.08
CA SER A 81 -12.21 -8.35 8.44
C SER A 81 -13.16 -7.83 9.53
N MET A 82 -14.25 -7.14 9.14
CA MET A 82 -15.21 -6.54 10.05
C MET A 82 -16.65 -6.98 9.70
N TYR A 83 -17.52 -6.93 10.68
CA TYR A 83 -18.96 -7.18 10.47
C TYR A 83 -19.58 -6.15 9.51
N THR A 84 -20.62 -6.55 8.79
CA THR A 84 -21.24 -5.68 7.76
C THR A 84 -22.15 -4.59 8.31
N HIS A 85 -22.61 -4.71 9.56
CA HIS A 85 -23.47 -3.74 10.23
C HIS A 85 -22.71 -2.58 10.85
N VAL A 86 -21.37 -2.56 10.77
CA VAL A 86 -20.54 -1.47 11.29
C VAL A 86 -20.19 -0.46 10.19
N ALA A 87 -19.89 0.79 10.60
CA ALA A 87 -19.54 1.85 9.67
C ALA A 87 -18.34 1.46 8.77
N ARG A 88 -18.48 1.67 7.48
CA ARG A 88 -17.44 1.37 6.47
C ARG A 88 -16.38 2.46 6.38
N GLU A 89 -16.69 3.65 6.88
CA GLU A 89 -15.81 4.81 6.90
C GLU A 89 -15.37 5.09 8.34
N GLY A 90 -14.21 5.72 8.47
CA GLY A 90 -13.61 6.05 9.76
C GLY A 90 -12.26 5.39 9.98
N ARG A 91 -11.69 5.62 11.17
CA ARG A 91 -10.40 5.05 11.54
C ARG A 91 -10.43 3.53 11.58
N SER A 92 -9.39 2.93 11.02
CA SER A 92 -9.14 1.50 11.20
C SER A 92 -9.11 1.14 12.70
N PRO A 93 -9.60 -0.06 13.09
CA PRO A 93 -9.46 -0.52 14.47
C PRO A 93 -8.02 -0.38 14.98
N GLU A 94 -7.88 0.24 16.15
CA GLU A 94 -6.57 0.56 16.75
C GLU A 94 -6.01 -0.59 17.62
N ASN A 95 -6.88 -1.54 17.99
CA ASN A 95 -6.49 -2.70 18.80
C ASN A 95 -7.15 -3.99 18.30
N ASP A 96 -6.57 -5.11 18.71
CA ASP A 96 -7.03 -6.46 18.32
C ASP A 96 -8.38 -6.87 18.93
N TYR A 97 -8.85 -6.15 19.95
CA TYR A 97 -10.10 -6.46 20.67
C TYR A 97 -11.28 -5.57 20.23
N ASP A 98 -11.11 -4.80 19.15
CA ASP A 98 -12.20 -3.99 18.62
C ASP A 98 -13.40 -4.88 18.26
N PRO A 99 -14.60 -4.66 18.85
CA PRO A 99 -15.77 -5.52 18.66
C PRO A 99 -16.29 -5.52 17.22
N ARG A 100 -15.87 -4.57 16.40
CA ARG A 100 -16.20 -4.52 14.97
C ARG A 100 -15.51 -5.61 14.16
N VAL A 101 -14.38 -6.15 14.67
CA VAL A 101 -13.52 -7.11 13.97
C VAL A 101 -13.98 -8.53 14.26
N THR A 102 -14.20 -9.35 13.21
CA THR A 102 -14.55 -10.76 13.34
C THR A 102 -13.34 -11.58 13.85
N LYS A 103 -13.54 -12.83 14.29
CA LYS A 103 -12.44 -13.70 14.74
C LYS A 103 -11.47 -14.01 13.58
N VAL A 104 -12.01 -14.42 12.43
CA VAL A 104 -11.23 -14.60 11.19
C VAL A 104 -10.59 -13.29 10.77
N GLY A 105 -11.35 -12.17 10.87
CA GLY A 105 -10.86 -10.83 10.61
C GLY A 105 -9.63 -10.46 11.42
N ARG A 106 -9.61 -10.80 12.71
CA ARG A 106 -8.45 -10.59 13.59
C ARG A 106 -7.23 -11.36 13.12
N PHE A 107 -7.40 -12.62 12.77
CA PHE A 107 -6.32 -13.45 12.26
C PHE A 107 -5.75 -12.90 10.94
N ILE A 108 -6.62 -12.61 9.95
CA ILE A 108 -6.16 -12.13 8.64
C ILE A 108 -5.53 -10.73 8.70
N ARG A 109 -5.95 -9.86 9.63
CA ARG A 109 -5.32 -8.56 9.87
C ARG A 109 -3.93 -8.73 10.52
N LYS A 110 -3.82 -9.57 11.54
CA LYS A 110 -2.54 -9.85 12.19
C LYS A 110 -1.49 -10.42 11.24
N THR A 111 -1.93 -11.23 10.27
CA THR A 111 -1.06 -11.84 9.25
C THR A 111 -0.98 -11.04 7.95
N SER A 112 -1.66 -9.89 7.84
CA SER A 112 -1.78 -9.08 6.62
C SER A 112 -2.39 -9.84 5.43
N LEU A 113 -3.02 -10.98 5.65
CA LEU A 113 -3.72 -11.74 4.60
C LEU A 113 -4.95 -10.96 4.07
N ASP A 114 -5.49 -10.04 4.86
CA ASP A 114 -6.60 -9.19 4.43
C ASP A 114 -6.22 -8.28 3.26
N GLU A 115 -4.96 -8.00 3.03
CA GLU A 115 -4.47 -7.18 1.93
C GLU A 115 -4.18 -7.95 0.64
N LEU A 116 -4.20 -9.30 0.65
CA LEU A 116 -3.93 -10.11 -0.55
C LEU A 116 -4.81 -9.78 -1.77
N PRO A 117 -6.11 -9.42 -1.64
CA PRO A 117 -6.90 -9.01 -2.80
C PRO A 117 -6.38 -7.75 -3.51
N GLN A 118 -5.48 -6.97 -2.91
CA GLN A 118 -4.83 -5.85 -3.60
C GLN A 118 -3.93 -6.30 -4.76
N LEU A 119 -3.54 -7.58 -4.83
CA LEU A 119 -2.88 -8.15 -6.01
C LEU A 119 -3.71 -7.94 -7.28
N PHE A 120 -5.03 -7.95 -7.20
CA PHE A 120 -5.91 -7.61 -8.31
C PHE A 120 -5.88 -6.12 -8.67
N ASN A 121 -5.62 -5.23 -7.70
CA ASN A 121 -5.39 -3.81 -8.00
C ASN A 121 -4.06 -3.60 -8.74
N ILE A 122 -3.01 -4.36 -8.37
CA ILE A 122 -1.74 -4.32 -9.10
C ILE A 122 -1.94 -4.83 -10.53
N LEU A 123 -2.61 -5.95 -10.71
CA LEU A 123 -2.90 -6.53 -12.02
C LEU A 123 -3.70 -5.57 -12.91
N LYS A 124 -4.64 -4.81 -12.35
CA LYS A 124 -5.38 -3.75 -13.05
C LYS A 124 -4.55 -2.51 -13.37
N GLY A 125 -3.38 -2.36 -12.74
CA GLY A 125 -2.53 -1.18 -12.89
C GLY A 125 -2.90 -0.01 -11.98
N ASP A 126 -3.81 -0.17 -11.03
CA ASP A 126 -4.20 0.86 -10.04
C ASP A 126 -3.12 1.03 -8.96
N MET A 127 -2.41 -0.06 -8.62
CA MET A 127 -1.41 -0.13 -7.56
C MET A 127 -0.08 -0.73 -8.04
N SER A 128 0.90 -0.71 -7.16
CA SER A 128 2.20 -1.38 -7.24
C SER A 128 2.44 -2.18 -5.95
N PHE A 129 3.41 -3.10 -5.94
CA PHE A 129 3.84 -3.69 -4.66
C PHE A 129 4.40 -2.64 -3.72
N ILE A 130 5.21 -1.70 -4.25
CA ILE A 130 5.93 -0.71 -3.47
C ILE A 130 5.59 0.70 -3.96
N GLY A 131 5.22 1.56 -3.02
CA GLY A 131 4.85 2.94 -3.28
C GLY A 131 4.22 3.61 -2.06
N PRO A 132 3.82 4.89 -2.18
CA PRO A 132 3.03 5.57 -1.16
C PRO A 132 1.76 4.81 -0.80
N ARG A 133 1.42 4.71 0.50
CA ARG A 133 0.19 4.04 0.92
C ARG A 133 -1.04 4.81 0.40
N PRO A 134 -2.03 4.14 -0.23
CA PRO A 134 -3.21 4.84 -0.76
C PRO A 134 -4.06 5.44 0.37
N GLU A 135 -4.43 6.72 0.23
CA GLU A 135 -5.18 7.46 1.24
C GLU A 135 -6.66 7.60 0.89
N GLN A 136 -7.50 7.83 1.91
CA GLN A 136 -8.92 8.08 1.73
C GLN A 136 -9.15 9.47 1.13
N LYS A 137 -10.18 9.58 0.28
CA LYS A 137 -10.52 10.86 -0.35
C LYS A 137 -10.79 11.97 0.68
N SER A 138 -11.53 11.65 1.74
CA SER A 138 -11.85 12.60 2.82
C SER A 138 -10.60 13.14 3.54
N ILE A 139 -9.59 12.30 3.75
CA ILE A 139 -8.31 12.71 4.37
C ILE A 139 -7.53 13.60 3.42
N VAL A 140 -7.49 13.25 2.13
CA VAL A 140 -6.81 14.07 1.12
C VAL A 140 -7.47 15.45 1.03
N GLU A 141 -8.78 15.53 0.94
CA GLU A 141 -9.52 16.81 0.87
C GLU A 141 -9.37 17.66 2.12
N GLN A 142 -9.19 17.04 3.29
CA GLN A 142 -9.09 17.75 4.57
C GLN A 142 -7.68 18.23 4.90
N TYR A 143 -6.64 17.48 4.53
CA TYR A 143 -5.28 17.69 5.05
C TYR A 143 -4.22 17.95 3.97
N TYR A 144 -4.50 17.72 2.67
CA TYR A 144 -3.48 17.81 1.64
C TYR A 144 -3.55 19.12 0.88
N THR A 145 -2.39 19.74 0.74
CA THR A 145 -2.15 20.93 -0.11
C THR A 145 -1.56 20.49 -1.46
N ASP A 146 -1.32 21.45 -2.35
CA ASP A 146 -0.74 21.17 -3.68
C ASP A 146 0.66 20.52 -3.59
N THR A 147 1.45 20.92 -2.60
CA THR A 147 2.80 20.32 -2.37
C THR A 147 2.72 18.85 -1.98
N GLU A 148 1.77 18.52 -1.15
CA GLU A 148 1.56 17.14 -0.66
C GLU A 148 0.93 16.24 -1.70
N ASN A 149 0.19 16.81 -2.65
CA ASN A 149 -0.35 16.11 -3.81
C ASN A 149 0.75 15.54 -4.73
N GLY A 150 1.99 15.98 -4.59
CA GLY A 150 3.16 15.40 -5.27
C GLY A 150 3.31 13.89 -5.00
N ARG A 151 2.80 13.37 -3.87
CA ARG A 151 2.79 11.93 -3.58
C ARG A 151 1.98 11.08 -4.56
N PHE A 152 1.07 11.69 -5.31
CA PHE A 152 0.26 11.02 -6.32
C PHE A 152 0.93 10.93 -7.69
N SER A 153 2.18 11.35 -7.84
CA SER A 153 2.92 11.23 -9.12
C SER A 153 3.19 9.77 -9.51
N VAL A 154 3.23 8.85 -8.54
CA VAL A 154 3.44 7.42 -8.75
C VAL A 154 2.20 6.60 -8.33
N LYS A 155 2.17 5.31 -8.71
CA LYS A 155 1.13 4.39 -8.23
C LYS A 155 1.28 4.17 -6.73
N PRO A 156 0.17 4.08 -5.97
CA PRO A 156 0.21 3.68 -4.57
C PRO A 156 0.69 2.23 -4.42
N GLY A 157 1.33 1.94 -3.28
CA GLY A 157 1.88 0.62 -2.96
C GLY A 157 1.08 -0.14 -1.90
N ILE A 158 1.23 -1.48 -1.90
CA ILE A 158 0.84 -2.33 -0.76
C ILE A 158 1.73 -2.00 0.44
N THR A 159 3.03 -1.85 0.19
CA THR A 159 4.02 -1.40 1.17
C THR A 159 4.84 -0.21 0.64
N GLY A 160 5.54 0.49 1.53
CA GLY A 160 6.35 1.65 1.20
C GLY A 160 7.21 2.11 2.36
N LEU A 161 7.97 3.18 2.18
CA LEU A 161 8.90 3.69 3.19
C LEU A 161 8.23 4.04 4.51
N TRP A 162 7.05 4.67 4.47
CA TRP A 162 6.31 5.01 5.68
C TRP A 162 5.95 3.76 6.49
N GLN A 163 5.46 2.68 5.84
CA GLN A 163 5.06 1.46 6.52
C GLN A 163 6.21 0.73 7.23
N ILE A 164 7.44 0.91 6.77
CA ILE A 164 8.62 0.29 7.39
C ILE A 164 9.35 1.21 8.37
N SER A 165 8.95 2.49 8.46
CA SER A 165 9.53 3.47 9.37
C SER A 165 8.96 3.34 10.80
N GLU A 166 9.57 4.04 11.74
CA GLU A 166 9.04 4.15 13.10
C GLU A 166 7.79 5.05 13.16
N ASP A 167 7.64 5.95 12.19
CA ASP A 167 6.47 6.85 12.06
C ASP A 167 5.19 6.14 11.59
N ARG A 168 5.25 4.83 11.26
CA ARG A 168 4.06 4.06 10.86
C ARG A 168 2.92 4.03 11.88
N LYS A 169 3.20 4.40 13.14
CA LYS A 169 2.22 4.52 14.23
C LYS A 169 1.50 5.88 14.24
N LYS A 170 2.01 6.86 13.50
CA LYS A 170 1.44 8.20 13.37
C LYS A 170 0.64 8.30 12.07
N PRO A 171 -0.28 9.28 11.94
CA PRO A 171 -1.00 9.52 10.70
C PRO A 171 -0.05 9.77 9.53
N ILE A 172 -0.39 9.21 8.35
CA ILE A 172 0.46 9.34 7.17
C ILE A 172 0.56 10.79 6.67
N HIS A 173 -0.53 11.56 6.79
CA HIS A 173 -0.56 12.97 6.36
C HIS A 173 0.38 13.87 7.17
N GLU A 174 0.81 13.45 8.35
CA GLU A 174 1.84 14.13 9.13
C GLU A 174 3.28 13.70 8.76
N ASN A 175 3.43 12.66 7.94
CA ASN A 175 4.71 11.98 7.67
C ASN A 175 4.97 11.75 6.17
N LEU A 176 4.49 12.66 5.33
CA LEU A 176 4.58 12.57 3.87
C LEU A 176 6.01 12.65 3.31
N HIS A 177 6.96 13.10 4.10
CA HIS A 177 8.37 13.15 3.71
C HIS A 177 8.94 11.78 3.30
N HIS A 178 8.43 10.67 3.88
CA HIS A 178 8.79 9.32 3.45
C HIS A 178 8.35 9.04 2.02
N ASP A 179 7.14 9.45 1.67
CA ASP A 179 6.59 9.23 0.34
C ASP A 179 7.28 10.10 -0.69
N LEU A 180 7.52 11.38 -0.37
CA LEU A 180 8.23 12.32 -1.25
C LEU A 180 9.69 11.89 -1.47
N TYR A 181 10.36 11.38 -0.42
CA TYR A 181 11.69 10.81 -0.56
C TYR A 181 11.69 9.59 -1.49
N TYR A 182 10.73 8.68 -1.32
CA TYR A 182 10.59 7.51 -2.19
C TYR A 182 10.43 7.92 -3.66
N ILE A 183 9.56 8.87 -3.94
CA ILE A 183 9.25 9.33 -5.31
C ILE A 183 10.50 9.88 -5.99
N LYS A 184 11.26 10.71 -5.30
CA LYS A 184 12.51 11.29 -5.83
C LYS A 184 13.61 10.25 -6.08
N ARG A 185 13.62 9.15 -5.34
CA ARG A 185 14.71 8.16 -5.35
C ARG A 185 14.27 6.74 -5.69
N ALA A 186 13.08 6.59 -6.28
CA ALA A 186 12.55 5.30 -6.65
C ALA A 186 13.53 4.54 -7.57
N SER A 187 13.93 3.36 -7.13
CA SER A 187 14.88 2.52 -7.84
C SER A 187 14.69 1.06 -7.43
N PHE A 188 15.19 0.14 -8.25
CA PHE A 188 15.15 -1.29 -7.93
C PHE A 188 15.74 -1.61 -6.55
N TRP A 189 16.90 -1.03 -6.22
CA TRP A 189 17.55 -1.27 -4.94
C TRP A 189 16.79 -0.70 -3.75
N LEU A 190 16.14 0.46 -3.92
CA LEU A 190 15.28 1.02 -2.88
C LEU A 190 14.05 0.14 -2.66
N ASP A 191 13.45 -0.38 -3.72
CA ASP A 191 12.32 -1.30 -3.63
C ASP A 191 12.71 -2.60 -2.90
N ILE A 192 13.86 -3.18 -3.22
CA ILE A 192 14.41 -4.35 -2.51
C ILE A 192 14.61 -4.04 -1.01
N LYS A 193 15.16 -2.88 -0.67
CA LYS A 193 15.33 -2.45 0.72
C LYS A 193 13.99 -2.35 1.45
N ILE A 194 12.95 -1.85 0.79
CA ILE A 194 11.60 -1.75 1.35
C ILE A 194 10.99 -3.14 1.56
N ILE A 195 11.18 -4.08 0.63
CA ILE A 195 10.74 -5.47 0.79
C ILE A 195 11.33 -6.10 2.05
N PHE A 196 12.66 -6.04 2.21
CA PHE A 196 13.32 -6.57 3.42
C PHE A 196 12.86 -5.85 4.70
N GLY A 197 12.67 -4.53 4.64
CA GLY A 197 12.11 -3.75 5.74
C GLY A 197 10.70 -4.22 6.11
N THR A 198 9.86 -4.49 5.13
CA THR A 198 8.50 -5.00 5.33
C THR A 198 8.50 -6.36 6.01
N LEU A 199 9.32 -7.30 5.53
CA LEU A 199 9.47 -8.61 6.17
C LEU A 199 9.93 -8.49 7.63
N ARG A 200 10.90 -7.62 7.90
CA ARG A 200 11.37 -7.37 9.27
C ARG A 200 10.28 -6.82 10.18
N VAL A 201 9.47 -5.88 9.66
CA VAL A 201 8.34 -5.29 10.40
C VAL A 201 7.27 -6.35 10.68
N MET A 202 6.92 -7.18 9.70
CA MET A 202 5.93 -8.25 9.87
C MET A 202 6.37 -9.27 10.92
N ILE A 203 7.63 -9.71 10.90
CA ILE A 203 8.17 -10.64 11.91
C ILE A 203 8.11 -10.00 13.31
N LYS A 204 8.54 -8.74 13.44
CA LYS A 204 8.55 -8.01 14.71
C LYS A 204 7.14 -7.74 15.26
N SER A 205 6.17 -7.51 14.38
CA SER A 205 4.78 -7.28 14.74
C SER A 205 4.06 -8.55 15.22
N ASN A 206 4.50 -9.73 14.76
CA ASN A 206 3.92 -11.02 15.13
C ASN A 206 4.53 -11.61 16.43
N THR A 207 5.54 -10.95 17.01
CA THR A 207 6.24 -11.41 18.23
C THR A 207 5.76 -10.70 19.52
N HIS A 208 4.69 -9.89 19.44
CA HIS A 208 4.09 -9.20 20.61
C HIS A 208 2.62 -9.52 20.74
#